data_6d5a3902be292ef46c6a7144dd61849c
#
_entry.id   6d5a3902be292ef46c6a7144dd61849c
#
_cell.length_a   1.000
_cell.length_b   1.000
_cell.length_c   1.000
_cell.angle_alpha   90.00
_cell.angle_beta   90.00
_cell.angle_gamma   90.00
#
_symmetry.space_group_name_H-M   'P 1'
#
loop_
_entity.id
_entity.type
_entity.pdbx_description
1 polymer ?
#
loop_
_entity_poly.entity_id
_entity_poly.type
_entity_poly.pdbx_seq_one_letter_code
_entity_poly.pdbx_strand_id
1 'polypeptide(L)'
;GDMNEIVFENIFLDKTVLVTGHTGFIGSWLVTWLIYLGAKVVGISLEPSTNPSLYESNGLKDFIIDYRKDIRNYSEIEKIIQKHRPEFIFHLAAQPLVLRSYDEPMDTFSINMMGTTNILEVLRRFDFTTVFINFTSDKCYENKEIDYSYNENDKLGGHDPYSASKACSEIITHSFRKSFFENKENQISISTI
;
A
#
# COMPACT_ATOMS: atom_id res chain seq x y z
N GLY A 1 23.43 -17.40 22.98
CA GLY A 1 23.05 -18.11 21.74
C GLY A 1 22.85 -17.05 20.66
N ASP A 2 23.58 -17.16 19.56
CA ASP A 2 23.49 -16.26 18.42
C ASP A 2 22.08 -16.37 17.82
N MET A 3 21.25 -15.36 18.07
CA MET A 3 19.98 -15.20 17.37
C MET A 3 20.22 -14.56 15.99
N ASN A 4 20.97 -15.25 15.13
CA ASN A 4 20.95 -15.00 13.70
C ASN A 4 19.89 -15.93 13.07
N GLU A 5 18.65 -15.82 13.52
CA GLU A 5 17.54 -16.35 12.72
C GLU A 5 17.49 -15.52 11.44
N ILE A 6 17.74 -16.17 10.30
CA ILE A 6 17.60 -15.59 8.97
C ILE A 6 16.09 -15.39 8.75
N VAL A 7 15.61 -14.22 9.12
CA VAL A 7 14.19 -13.86 8.96
C VAL A 7 13.96 -13.52 7.48
N PHE A 8 13.03 -14.21 6.84
CA PHE A 8 12.71 -14.06 5.42
C PHE A 8 13.92 -14.17 4.47
N GLU A 9 14.89 -15.05 4.82
CA GLU A 9 16.07 -15.27 3.97
C GLU A 9 16.81 -13.97 3.57
N ASN A 10 16.70 -12.92 4.39
CA ASN A 10 17.29 -11.59 4.18
C ASN A 10 16.81 -10.87 2.90
N ILE A 11 15.60 -11.18 2.39
CA ILE A 11 15.10 -10.60 1.14
C ILE A 11 15.00 -9.07 1.15
N PHE A 12 14.91 -8.46 2.33
CA PHE A 12 14.83 -6.99 2.49
C PHE A 12 16.17 -6.33 2.78
N LEU A 13 17.22 -7.10 3.08
CA LEU A 13 18.52 -6.55 3.43
C LEU A 13 19.08 -5.71 2.28
N ASP A 14 19.43 -4.44 2.57
CA ASP A 14 19.91 -3.45 1.61
C ASP A 14 18.93 -3.09 0.47
N LYS A 15 17.72 -3.62 0.46
CA LYS A 15 16.71 -3.34 -0.56
C LYS A 15 16.02 -2.00 -0.34
N THR A 16 15.71 -1.32 -1.42
CA THR A 16 14.87 -0.12 -1.38
C THR A 16 13.40 -0.55 -1.33
N VAL A 17 12.73 -0.19 -0.24
CA VAL A 17 11.33 -0.52 0.00
C VAL A 17 10.52 0.77 0.13
N LEU A 18 9.53 0.95 -0.73
CA LEU A 18 8.60 2.06 -0.65
C LEU A 18 7.35 1.65 0.11
N VAL A 19 6.97 2.47 1.11
CA VAL A 19 5.76 2.28 1.90
C VAL A 19 4.88 3.52 1.77
N THR A 20 3.71 3.38 1.17
CA THR A 20 2.71 4.45 1.21
C THR A 20 1.85 4.32 2.46
N GLY A 21 1.43 5.44 3.05
CA GLY A 21 0.69 5.41 4.32
C GLY A 21 1.56 5.07 5.54
N HIS A 22 2.87 5.31 5.45
CA HIS A 22 3.85 4.95 6.47
C HIS A 22 3.65 5.69 7.82
N THR A 23 2.90 6.78 7.84
CA THR A 23 2.57 7.51 9.08
C THR A 23 1.36 6.96 9.82
N GLY A 24 0.58 6.08 9.17
CA GLY A 24 -0.54 5.39 9.77
C GLY A 24 -0.09 4.27 10.74
N PHE A 25 -1.02 3.72 11.50
CA PHE A 25 -0.72 2.72 12.52
C PHE A 25 -0.02 1.48 11.94
N ILE A 26 -0.63 0.81 10.95
CA ILE A 26 -0.05 -0.38 10.31
C ILE A 26 1.24 -0.02 9.56
N GLY A 27 1.23 1.13 8.83
CA GLY A 27 2.41 1.60 8.11
C GLY A 27 3.62 1.84 9.01
N SER A 28 3.41 2.41 10.19
CA SER A 28 4.50 2.64 11.16
C SER A 28 5.08 1.33 11.72
N TRP A 29 4.23 0.34 11.99
CA TRP A 29 4.71 -1.00 12.37
C TRP A 29 5.51 -1.67 11.27
N LEU A 30 5.00 -1.63 10.04
CA LEU A 30 5.70 -2.20 8.89
C LEU A 30 7.05 -1.53 8.66
N VAL A 31 7.11 -0.19 8.72
CA VAL A 31 8.36 0.57 8.61
C VAL A 31 9.36 0.18 9.69
N THR A 32 8.92 0.10 10.93
CA THR A 32 9.77 -0.34 12.05
C THR A 32 10.38 -1.72 11.77
N TRP A 33 9.58 -2.64 11.30
CA TRP A 33 10.03 -3.99 10.97
C TRP A 33 10.99 -4.01 9.78
N LEU A 34 10.68 -3.29 8.71
CA LEU A 34 11.55 -3.18 7.53
C LEU A 34 12.93 -2.60 7.86
N ILE A 35 12.98 -1.57 8.73
CA ILE A 35 14.25 -1.02 9.24
C ILE A 35 15.03 -2.11 10.00
N TYR A 36 14.35 -2.85 10.88
CA TYR A 36 14.97 -3.97 11.61
C TYR A 36 15.52 -5.05 10.68
N LEU A 37 14.85 -5.31 9.55
CA LEU A 37 15.29 -6.26 8.50
C LEU A 37 16.38 -5.69 7.57
N GLY A 38 16.86 -4.49 7.81
CA GLY A 38 17.94 -3.86 7.04
C GLY A 38 17.52 -3.23 5.72
N ALA A 39 16.23 -2.95 5.52
CA ALA A 39 15.74 -2.27 4.33
C ALA A 39 16.05 -0.76 4.34
N LYS A 40 16.23 -0.21 3.14
CA LYS A 40 16.26 1.25 2.89
C LYS A 40 14.84 1.73 2.60
N VAL A 41 14.17 2.27 3.62
CA VAL A 41 12.75 2.62 3.54
C VAL A 41 12.55 4.01 2.96
N VAL A 42 11.66 4.12 1.98
CA VAL A 42 11.12 5.37 1.42
C VAL A 42 9.65 5.44 1.77
N GLY A 43 9.23 6.47 2.47
CA GLY A 43 7.85 6.67 2.88
C GLY A 43 7.14 7.75 2.06
N ILE A 44 5.89 7.50 1.66
CA ILE A 44 4.98 8.50 1.08
C ILE A 44 3.69 8.51 1.89
N SER A 45 3.35 9.63 2.51
CA SER A 45 2.11 9.78 3.28
C SER A 45 1.77 11.24 3.53
N LEU A 46 0.58 11.48 4.03
CA LEU A 46 0.22 12.74 4.67
C LEU A 46 0.78 12.78 6.10
N GLU A 47 0.54 13.87 6.82
CA GLU A 47 0.88 13.95 8.25
C GLU A 47 0.13 12.86 9.04
N PRO A 48 0.68 12.41 10.18
CA PRO A 48 -0.03 11.50 11.07
C PRO A 48 -1.43 12.04 11.42
N SER A 49 -2.43 11.17 11.38
CA SER A 49 -3.83 11.56 11.67
C SER A 49 -4.16 11.62 13.16
N THR A 50 -3.23 11.18 14.03
CA THR A 50 -3.40 11.15 15.49
C THR A 50 -2.22 11.78 16.19
N ASN A 51 -2.47 12.36 17.38
CA ASN A 51 -1.43 12.83 18.27
C ASN A 51 -1.74 12.33 19.72
N PRO A 52 -0.92 11.46 20.33
CA PRO A 52 0.31 10.91 19.78
C PRO A 52 0.08 9.94 18.61
N SER A 53 1.05 9.82 17.72
CA SER A 53 1.11 8.82 16.67
C SER A 53 2.24 7.82 16.93
N LEU A 54 2.10 6.59 16.47
CA LEU A 54 3.16 5.58 16.56
C LEU A 54 4.39 6.02 15.74
N TYR A 55 4.17 6.66 14.60
CA TYR A 55 5.23 7.19 13.76
C TYR A 55 6.15 8.18 14.50
N GLU A 56 5.57 9.15 15.20
CA GLU A 56 6.31 10.16 15.97
C GLU A 56 6.93 9.57 17.24
N SER A 57 6.17 8.73 17.97
CA SER A 57 6.63 8.11 19.21
C SER A 57 7.87 7.23 19.01
N ASN A 58 7.99 6.60 17.84
CA ASN A 58 9.14 5.77 17.50
C ASN A 58 10.26 6.55 16.77
N GLY A 59 10.10 7.85 16.52
CA GLY A 59 11.09 8.67 15.82
C GLY A 59 11.42 8.19 14.40
N LEU A 60 10.46 7.56 13.70
CA LEU A 60 10.72 6.87 12.44
C LEU A 60 11.24 7.78 11.34
N LYS A 61 10.97 9.08 11.43
CA LYS A 61 11.44 10.09 10.48
C LYS A 61 12.97 10.09 10.32
N ASP A 62 13.69 9.79 11.36
CA ASP A 62 15.17 9.85 11.37
C ASP A 62 15.82 8.63 10.69
N PHE A 63 15.03 7.59 10.39
CA PHE A 63 15.51 6.32 9.85
C PHE A 63 15.09 6.05 8.41
N ILE A 64 14.27 6.93 7.80
CA ILE A 64 13.71 6.72 6.47
C ILE A 64 13.84 7.97 5.61
N ILE A 65 13.66 7.81 4.29
CA ILE A 65 13.42 8.95 3.39
C ILE A 65 11.93 9.25 3.41
N ASP A 66 11.55 10.37 4.04
CA ASP A 66 10.17 10.72 4.33
C ASP A 66 9.64 11.79 3.36
N TYR A 67 8.64 11.41 2.55
CA TYR A 67 7.91 12.32 1.67
C TYR A 67 6.50 12.56 2.19
N ARG A 68 6.18 13.84 2.50
CA ARG A 68 4.83 14.29 2.86
C ARG A 68 4.08 14.67 1.58
N LYS A 69 3.46 13.69 0.94
CA LYS A 69 2.77 13.84 -0.34
C LYS A 69 1.46 13.07 -0.36
N ASP A 70 0.48 13.66 -1.06
CA ASP A 70 -0.79 13.01 -1.32
C ASP A 70 -0.65 11.99 -2.45
N ILE A 71 -1.11 10.77 -2.22
CA ILE A 71 -1.06 9.67 -3.18
C ILE A 71 -1.85 9.96 -4.47
N ARG A 72 -2.77 10.94 -4.43
CA ARG A 72 -3.52 11.40 -5.61
C ARG A 72 -2.70 12.27 -6.55
N ASN A 73 -1.58 12.81 -6.09
CA ASN A 73 -0.70 13.62 -6.93
C ASN A 73 0.21 12.73 -7.78
N TYR A 74 -0.30 12.34 -8.96
CA TYR A 74 0.42 11.46 -9.88
C TYR A 74 1.86 11.91 -10.16
N SER A 75 2.08 13.19 -10.45
CA SER A 75 3.41 13.68 -10.84
C SER A 75 4.44 13.60 -9.71
N GLU A 76 4.03 13.78 -8.45
CA GLU A 76 4.92 13.61 -7.31
C GLU A 76 5.24 12.13 -7.05
N ILE A 77 4.22 11.26 -7.16
CA ILE A 77 4.39 9.81 -7.01
C ILE A 77 5.33 9.27 -8.09
N GLU A 78 5.11 9.68 -9.34
CA GLU A 78 5.95 9.31 -10.47
C GLU A 78 7.42 9.67 -10.23
N LYS A 79 7.71 10.93 -9.84
CA LYS A 79 9.08 11.40 -9.55
C LYS A 79 9.74 10.59 -8.44
N ILE A 80 9.00 10.29 -7.36
CA ILE A 80 9.55 9.55 -6.22
C ILE A 80 9.87 8.11 -6.61
N ILE A 81 8.94 7.41 -7.26
CA ILE A 81 9.15 6.03 -7.69
C ILE A 81 10.30 5.95 -8.70
N GLN A 82 10.36 6.88 -9.65
CA GLN A 82 11.42 6.96 -10.65
C GLN A 82 12.80 7.18 -10.03
N LYS A 83 12.87 8.09 -9.06
CA LYS A 83 14.12 8.42 -8.35
C LYS A 83 14.65 7.24 -7.54
N HIS A 84 13.79 6.54 -6.84
CA HIS A 84 14.19 5.51 -5.89
C HIS A 84 14.17 4.09 -6.44
N ARG A 85 13.41 3.83 -7.52
CA ARG A 85 13.29 2.51 -8.17
C ARG A 85 13.14 1.38 -7.16
N PRO A 86 12.10 1.42 -6.30
CA PRO A 86 11.98 0.50 -5.18
C PRO A 86 11.80 -0.94 -5.67
N GLU A 87 12.48 -1.88 -5.01
CA GLU A 87 12.38 -3.32 -5.29
C GLU A 87 11.12 -3.92 -4.69
N PHE A 88 10.56 -3.26 -3.66
CA PHE A 88 9.27 -3.59 -3.04
C PHE A 88 8.45 -2.32 -2.82
N ILE A 89 7.15 -2.42 -3.06
CA ILE A 89 6.18 -1.35 -2.79
C ILE A 89 5.04 -1.93 -1.97
N PHE A 90 4.89 -1.44 -0.75
CA PHE A 90 3.74 -1.72 0.11
C PHE A 90 2.80 -0.53 0.09
N HIS A 91 1.62 -0.72 -0.51
CA HIS A 91 0.62 0.34 -0.65
C HIS A 91 -0.44 0.26 0.44
N LEU A 92 -0.23 1.04 1.52
CA LEU A 92 -1.15 1.13 2.65
C LEU A 92 -1.89 2.47 2.72
N ALA A 93 -1.50 3.45 1.90
CA ALA A 93 -2.17 4.75 1.90
C ALA A 93 -3.64 4.61 1.51
N ALA A 94 -4.52 5.00 2.41
CA ALA A 94 -5.96 4.95 2.23
C ALA A 94 -6.66 5.95 3.14
N GLN A 95 -7.90 6.29 2.84
CA GLN A 95 -8.87 6.78 3.81
C GLN A 95 -9.48 5.52 4.47
N PRO A 96 -9.15 5.20 5.75
CA PRO A 96 -9.46 3.89 6.32
C PRO A 96 -10.74 3.85 7.18
N LEU A 97 -11.38 5.00 7.39
CA LEU A 97 -12.48 5.14 8.35
C LEU A 97 -13.84 5.02 7.66
N VAL A 98 -14.60 3.97 8.02
CA VAL A 98 -15.96 3.74 7.49
C VAL A 98 -16.87 4.93 7.76
N LEU A 99 -16.89 5.46 9.00
CA LEU A 99 -17.76 6.60 9.35
C LEU A 99 -17.43 7.84 8.51
N ARG A 100 -16.15 8.18 8.34
CA ARG A 100 -15.74 9.29 7.49
C ARG A 100 -16.17 9.11 6.03
N SER A 101 -16.27 7.88 5.54
CA SER A 101 -16.66 7.63 4.16
C SER A 101 -18.11 8.04 3.86
N TYR A 102 -18.98 8.08 4.87
CA TYR A 102 -20.35 8.61 4.71
C TYR A 102 -20.38 10.14 4.59
N ASP A 103 -19.50 10.83 5.31
CA ASP A 103 -19.41 12.28 5.28
C ASP A 103 -18.63 12.78 4.04
N GLU A 104 -17.60 12.02 3.65
CA GLU A 104 -16.67 12.40 2.58
C GLU A 104 -16.51 11.27 1.53
N PRO A 105 -17.60 10.84 0.84
CA PRO A 105 -17.55 9.71 -0.08
C PRO A 105 -16.65 9.98 -1.30
N MET A 106 -16.68 11.21 -1.85
CA MET A 106 -15.85 11.59 -2.99
C MET A 106 -14.35 11.50 -2.66
N ASP A 107 -13.96 11.97 -1.48
CA ASP A 107 -12.58 11.91 -1.00
C ASP A 107 -12.13 10.46 -0.79
N THR A 108 -13.01 9.65 -0.17
CA THR A 108 -12.76 8.22 0.05
C THR A 108 -12.50 7.47 -1.26
N PHE A 109 -13.36 7.63 -2.27
CA PHE A 109 -13.15 7.02 -3.58
C PHE A 109 -11.90 7.58 -4.27
N SER A 110 -11.70 8.88 -4.24
CA SER A 110 -10.52 9.51 -4.84
C SER A 110 -9.22 8.99 -4.26
N ILE A 111 -9.11 8.86 -2.93
CA ILE A 111 -7.91 8.35 -2.28
C ILE A 111 -7.72 6.86 -2.58
N ASN A 112 -8.74 6.03 -2.31
CA ASN A 112 -8.59 4.58 -2.33
C ASN A 112 -8.52 3.99 -3.74
N MET A 113 -9.22 4.59 -4.71
CA MET A 113 -9.19 4.13 -6.10
C MET A 113 -8.09 4.82 -6.90
N MET A 114 -8.11 6.17 -6.96
CA MET A 114 -7.17 6.89 -7.79
C MET A 114 -5.75 6.86 -7.23
N GLY A 115 -5.59 6.83 -5.89
CA GLY A 115 -4.29 6.62 -5.28
C GLY A 115 -3.65 5.30 -5.72
N THR A 116 -4.40 4.19 -5.68
CA THR A 116 -3.96 2.87 -6.19
C THR A 116 -3.67 2.93 -7.69
N THR A 117 -4.58 3.53 -8.47
CA THR A 117 -4.42 3.67 -9.93
C THR A 117 -3.14 4.42 -10.28
N ASN A 118 -2.81 5.49 -9.57
CA ASN A 118 -1.62 6.30 -9.81
C ASN A 118 -0.34 5.48 -9.69
N ILE A 119 -0.20 4.66 -8.65
CA ILE A 119 0.98 3.81 -8.47
C ILE A 119 1.06 2.78 -9.60
N LEU A 120 -0.04 2.09 -9.89
CA LEU A 120 -0.08 1.07 -10.94
C LEU A 120 0.24 1.66 -12.32
N GLU A 121 -0.24 2.88 -12.62
CA GLU A 121 0.06 3.57 -13.87
C GLU A 121 1.54 3.97 -13.96
N VAL A 122 2.15 4.40 -12.85
CA VAL A 122 3.61 4.62 -12.81
C VAL A 122 4.34 3.33 -13.10
N LEU A 123 4.00 2.23 -12.43
CA LEU A 123 4.64 0.93 -12.65
C LEU A 123 4.51 0.45 -14.09
N ARG A 124 3.37 0.69 -14.72
CA ARG A 124 3.13 0.33 -16.13
C ARG A 124 4.08 1.04 -17.10
N ARG A 125 4.51 2.25 -16.76
CA ARG A 125 5.33 3.11 -17.63
C ARG A 125 6.83 2.94 -17.45
N PHE A 126 7.26 2.37 -16.32
CA PHE A 126 8.67 2.21 -16.01
C PHE A 126 9.13 0.77 -16.16
N ASP A 127 10.41 0.64 -16.58
CA ASP A 127 11.05 -0.65 -16.77
C ASP A 127 12.05 -0.88 -15.63
N PHE A 128 11.56 -1.49 -14.55
CA PHE A 128 12.38 -1.97 -13.42
C PHE A 128 11.68 -3.10 -12.67
N THR A 129 12.46 -3.94 -12.00
CA THR A 129 11.94 -5.05 -11.21
C THR A 129 11.36 -4.54 -9.89
N THR A 130 10.12 -4.90 -9.59
CA THR A 130 9.49 -4.58 -8.30
C THR A 130 8.40 -5.59 -7.93
N VAL A 131 8.19 -5.74 -6.65
CA VAL A 131 7.02 -6.43 -6.08
C VAL A 131 6.08 -5.38 -5.51
N PHE A 132 4.87 -5.30 -6.03
CA PHE A 132 3.83 -4.39 -5.54
C PHE A 132 2.79 -5.18 -4.74
N ILE A 133 2.56 -4.77 -3.50
CA ILE A 133 1.56 -5.36 -2.61
C ILE A 133 0.56 -4.27 -2.20
N ASN A 134 -0.69 -4.45 -2.62
CA ASN A 134 -1.80 -3.56 -2.28
C ASN A 134 -2.52 -4.07 -1.03
N PHE A 135 -2.54 -3.27 0.02
CA PHE A 135 -3.30 -3.56 1.25
C PHE A 135 -4.75 -3.10 1.08
N THR A 136 -5.64 -4.06 0.98
CA THR A 136 -7.06 -3.79 0.87
C THR A 136 -7.79 -3.98 2.20
N SER A 137 -8.76 -4.83 2.30
CA SER A 137 -9.53 -5.07 3.53
C SER A 137 -10.46 -6.27 3.31
N ASP A 138 -10.74 -7.03 4.36
CA ASP A 138 -11.82 -8.01 4.41
C ASP A 138 -13.19 -7.42 4.03
N LYS A 139 -13.38 -6.12 4.25
CA LYS A 139 -14.60 -5.40 3.87
C LYS A 139 -14.78 -5.20 2.35
N CYS A 140 -13.79 -5.61 1.54
CA CYS A 140 -13.93 -5.60 0.09
C CYS A 140 -14.93 -6.65 -0.43
N TYR A 141 -15.28 -7.64 0.37
CA TYR A 141 -16.28 -8.64 0.02
C TYR A 141 -17.71 -8.18 0.29
N GLU A 142 -18.67 -8.73 -0.49
CA GLU A 142 -20.09 -8.51 -0.25
C GLU A 142 -20.49 -9.09 1.13
N ASN A 143 -20.87 -8.22 2.06
CA ASN A 143 -21.29 -8.66 3.37
C ASN A 143 -22.70 -9.30 3.30
N LYS A 144 -22.77 -10.60 3.56
CA LYS A 144 -24.02 -11.39 3.55
C LYS A 144 -24.67 -11.48 4.92
N GLU A 145 -24.03 -10.90 5.96
CA GLU A 145 -24.52 -10.95 7.36
C GLU A 145 -24.80 -12.38 7.86
N ILE A 146 -23.97 -13.33 7.47
CA ILE A 146 -24.03 -14.73 7.86
C ILE A 146 -22.72 -15.16 8.52
N ASP A 147 -22.77 -16.24 9.31
CA ASP A 147 -21.56 -16.86 9.88
C ASP A 147 -20.81 -17.61 8.77
N TYR A 148 -19.90 -16.92 8.12
CA TYR A 148 -19.15 -17.39 6.96
C TYR A 148 -17.74 -16.77 6.93
N SER A 149 -16.73 -17.60 6.67
CA SER A 149 -15.35 -17.15 6.48
C SER A 149 -15.11 -16.86 5.02
N TYR A 150 -14.91 -15.57 4.69
CA TYR A 150 -14.64 -15.13 3.32
C TYR A 150 -13.27 -15.64 2.81
N ASN A 151 -13.17 -15.83 1.51
CA ASN A 151 -11.96 -16.20 0.80
C ASN A 151 -11.85 -15.42 -0.52
N GLU A 152 -10.71 -15.53 -1.20
CA GLU A 152 -10.37 -14.71 -2.37
C GLU A 152 -11.27 -14.95 -3.60
N ASN A 153 -12.10 -16.00 -3.61
CA ASN A 153 -13.06 -16.30 -4.67
C ASN A 153 -14.45 -15.71 -4.39
N ASP A 154 -14.66 -15.12 -3.21
CA ASP A 154 -15.93 -14.53 -2.87
C ASP A 154 -16.19 -13.26 -3.64
N LYS A 155 -17.46 -12.94 -3.80
CA LYS A 155 -17.91 -11.77 -4.54
C LYS A 155 -17.43 -10.49 -3.87
N LEU A 156 -16.74 -9.65 -4.64
CA LEU A 156 -16.39 -8.29 -4.24
C LEU A 156 -17.65 -7.41 -4.21
N GLY A 157 -17.68 -6.50 -3.25
CA GLY A 157 -18.76 -5.52 -3.10
C GLY A 157 -18.79 -4.96 -1.69
N GLY A 158 -19.40 -3.80 -1.53
CA GLY A 158 -19.55 -3.18 -0.20
C GLY A 158 -20.73 -2.23 -0.21
N HIS A 159 -21.45 -2.14 0.91
CA HIS A 159 -22.62 -1.29 1.00
C HIS A 159 -22.26 0.16 1.36
N ASP A 160 -21.19 0.36 2.13
CA ASP A 160 -20.71 1.69 2.46
C ASP A 160 -19.61 2.15 1.49
N PRO A 161 -19.36 3.47 1.39
CA PRO A 161 -18.38 4.01 0.43
C PRO A 161 -16.95 3.52 0.68
N TYR A 162 -16.55 3.27 1.94
CA TYR A 162 -15.24 2.71 2.25
C TYR A 162 -15.09 1.30 1.69
N SER A 163 -16.01 0.40 2.03
CA SER A 163 -16.02 -0.99 1.57
C SER A 163 -16.06 -1.08 0.05
N ALA A 164 -16.94 -0.29 -0.57
CA ALA A 164 -17.02 -0.19 -2.04
C ALA A 164 -15.69 0.32 -2.65
N SER A 165 -15.05 1.32 -2.05
CA SER A 165 -13.77 1.84 -2.56
C SER A 165 -12.63 0.81 -2.47
N LYS A 166 -12.62 -0.03 -1.42
CA LYS A 166 -11.65 -1.11 -1.28
C LYS A 166 -11.91 -2.25 -2.27
N ALA A 167 -13.17 -2.62 -2.49
CA ALA A 167 -13.54 -3.56 -3.56
C ALA A 167 -13.12 -3.05 -4.94
N CYS A 168 -13.31 -1.77 -5.23
CA CYS A 168 -12.81 -1.15 -6.46
C CYS A 168 -11.28 -1.19 -6.57
N SER A 169 -10.56 -0.98 -5.47
CA SER A 169 -9.09 -1.09 -5.45
C SER A 169 -8.60 -2.50 -5.81
N GLU A 170 -9.30 -3.56 -5.35
CA GLU A 170 -9.07 -4.95 -5.78
C GLU A 170 -9.27 -5.13 -7.28
N ILE A 171 -10.42 -4.66 -7.80
CA ILE A 171 -10.77 -4.77 -9.21
C ILE A 171 -9.75 -4.03 -10.09
N ILE A 172 -9.33 -2.83 -9.69
CA ILE A 172 -8.32 -2.04 -10.40
C ILE A 172 -6.99 -2.80 -10.43
N THR A 173 -6.54 -3.29 -9.27
CA THR A 173 -5.28 -4.03 -9.16
C THR A 173 -5.30 -5.29 -10.03
N HIS A 174 -6.39 -6.06 -9.98
CA HIS A 174 -6.58 -7.23 -10.83
C HIS A 174 -6.57 -6.87 -12.33
N SER A 175 -7.29 -5.82 -12.71
CA SER A 175 -7.35 -5.35 -14.10
C SER A 175 -5.96 -4.96 -14.62
N PHE A 176 -5.20 -4.19 -13.86
CA PHE A 176 -3.83 -3.80 -14.25
C PHE A 176 -2.91 -5.02 -14.36
N ARG A 177 -2.98 -5.94 -13.39
CA ARG A 177 -2.19 -7.17 -13.41
C ARG A 177 -2.45 -7.96 -14.70
N LYS A 178 -3.71 -8.22 -15.02
CA LYS A 178 -4.12 -8.99 -16.22
C LYS A 178 -3.80 -8.28 -17.53
N SER A 179 -4.03 -6.97 -17.60
CA SER A 179 -3.92 -6.23 -18.86
C SER A 179 -2.48 -5.84 -19.19
N PHE A 180 -1.63 -5.58 -18.19
CA PHE A 180 -0.34 -4.94 -18.40
C PHE A 180 0.86 -5.71 -17.86
N PHE A 181 0.69 -6.60 -16.89
CA PHE A 181 1.82 -7.23 -16.21
C PHE A 181 1.94 -8.74 -16.43
N GLU A 182 0.84 -9.47 -16.55
CA GLU A 182 0.86 -10.94 -16.59
C GLU A 182 1.49 -11.53 -17.87
N ASN A 183 1.43 -10.81 -19.00
CA ASN A 183 1.89 -11.30 -20.33
C ASN A 183 3.21 -10.67 -20.80
N LYS A 184 3.87 -9.90 -19.97
CA LYS A 184 5.17 -9.31 -20.31
C LYS A 184 6.25 -10.14 -19.62
N GLU A 185 7.39 -10.32 -20.24
CA GLU A 185 8.64 -10.72 -19.58
C GLU A 185 9.02 -9.74 -18.46
N ASN A 186 8.03 -9.09 -17.87
CA ASN A 186 8.15 -8.00 -16.94
C ASN A 186 8.41 -8.54 -15.54
N GLN A 187 9.37 -7.95 -14.99
CA GLN A 187 9.92 -8.09 -13.67
C GLN A 187 9.03 -7.46 -12.57
N ILE A 188 7.70 -7.29 -12.84
CA ILE A 188 6.76 -6.69 -11.88
C ILE A 188 5.76 -7.74 -11.42
N SER A 189 5.82 -8.08 -10.13
CA SER A 189 4.86 -8.96 -9.47
C SER A 189 3.85 -8.12 -8.70
N ILE A 190 2.56 -8.45 -8.82
CA ILE A 190 1.47 -7.70 -8.19
C ILE A 190 0.59 -8.65 -7.39
N SER A 191 0.32 -8.28 -6.13
CA SER A 191 -0.59 -8.99 -5.22
C SER A 191 -1.45 -8.00 -4.43
N THR A 192 -2.57 -8.48 -3.92
CA THR A 192 -3.40 -7.82 -2.90
C THR A 192 -3.43 -8.67 -1.62
N ILE A 193 -3.59 -8.04 -0.48
CA ILE A 193 -3.80 -8.67 0.82
C ILE A 193 -4.80 -7.89 1.66
#